data_b225e98ec51bcc292e162931700be34e
#
_entry.id   b225e98ec51bcc292e162931700be34e
#
_cell.length_a   1.000
_cell.length_b   1.000
_cell.length_c   1.000
_cell.angle_alpha   90.00
_cell.angle_beta   90.00
_cell.angle_gamma   90.00
#
_symmetry.space_group_name_H-M   'P 1'
#
loop_
_entity.id
_entity.type
_entity.pdbx_description
1 polymer ?
#
loop_
_entity_poly.entity_id
_entity_poly.type
_entity_poly.pdbx_seq_one_letter_code
_entity_poly.pdbx_strand_id
1 'polypeptide(L)'
;MKKYTYLICGLFIVTLAYFTFSGCQTTTTAPSGSMAHLTVQRGPKFGAKQVLAVMVDGARVASVTEGQAYNGTLSAGQHVISVSSSGPYRGTLPKKTIMAEAGHTYSFTAAWQGKQLVLL
;
A
#
# COMPACT_ATOMS: atom_id res chain seq x y z
N MET A 1 -18.75 -48.54 -63.30
CA MET A 1 -18.25 -47.22 -62.94
C MET A 1 -18.08 -47.17 -61.47
N LYS A 2 -16.85 -47.21 -61.06
CA LYS A 2 -16.56 -47.21 -59.65
C LYS A 2 -16.39 -45.80 -59.21
N LYS A 3 -17.30 -45.35 -58.44
CA LYS A 3 -17.19 -44.06 -57.79
C LYS A 3 -16.32 -44.25 -56.59
N TYR A 4 -15.09 -43.89 -56.70
CA TYR A 4 -14.21 -43.83 -55.58
C TYR A 4 -14.54 -42.59 -54.79
N THR A 5 -15.36 -42.79 -53.83
CA THR A 5 -15.55 -41.82 -52.78
C THR A 5 -14.28 -41.82 -51.95
N TYR A 6 -13.40 -40.94 -52.31
CA TYR A 6 -12.24 -40.69 -51.46
C TYR A 6 -12.74 -40.04 -50.19
N LEU A 7 -12.93 -40.87 -49.23
CA LEU A 7 -13.02 -40.42 -47.86
C LEU A 7 -11.63 -39.90 -47.50
N ILE A 8 -11.40 -38.67 -47.89
CA ILE A 8 -10.28 -37.93 -47.37
C ILE A 8 -10.67 -37.69 -45.92
N CYS A 9 -10.34 -38.65 -45.10
CA CYS A 9 -10.19 -38.39 -43.66
C CYS A 9 -9.08 -37.35 -43.55
N GLY A 10 -9.47 -36.12 -43.74
CA GLY A 10 -8.65 -35.01 -43.32
C GLY A 10 -8.45 -35.18 -41.84
N LEU A 11 -7.35 -35.78 -41.51
CA LEU A 11 -6.83 -35.82 -40.18
C LEU A 11 -6.48 -34.38 -39.81
N PHE A 12 -7.50 -33.60 -39.48
CA PHE A 12 -7.31 -32.33 -38.81
C PHE A 12 -6.79 -32.70 -37.44
N ILE A 13 -5.49 -32.84 -37.38
CA ILE A 13 -4.78 -32.76 -36.11
C ILE A 13 -4.90 -31.31 -35.68
N VAL A 14 -6.02 -31.02 -35.02
CA VAL A 14 -6.13 -29.82 -34.22
C VAL A 14 -5.18 -30.02 -33.06
N THR A 15 -3.94 -29.64 -33.27
CA THR A 15 -3.02 -29.44 -32.16
C THR A 15 -3.58 -28.25 -31.39
N LEU A 16 -4.43 -28.56 -30.43
CA LEU A 16 -4.82 -27.62 -29.41
C LEU A 16 -3.53 -27.31 -28.64
N ALA A 17 -2.86 -26.27 -29.07
CA ALA A 17 -1.81 -25.69 -28.27
C ALA A 17 -2.46 -25.16 -27.00
N TYR A 18 -2.46 -26.01 -25.98
CA TYR A 18 -2.73 -25.57 -24.64
C TYR A 18 -1.61 -24.62 -24.27
N PHE A 19 -1.80 -23.34 -24.53
CA PHE A 19 -1.06 -22.31 -23.87
C PHE A 19 -1.43 -22.40 -22.39
N THR A 20 -0.74 -23.25 -21.68
CA THR A 20 -0.69 -23.13 -20.24
C THR A 20 0.02 -21.82 -19.95
N PHE A 21 -0.75 -20.78 -19.82
CA PHE A 21 -0.30 -19.59 -19.13
C PHE A 21 -0.04 -20.04 -17.69
N SER A 22 1.15 -20.56 -17.48
CA SER A 22 1.73 -20.60 -16.15
C SER A 22 1.96 -19.15 -15.77
N GLY A 23 0.88 -18.50 -15.31
CA GLY A 23 1.01 -17.26 -14.61
C GLY A 23 1.91 -17.54 -13.41
N CYS A 24 3.20 -17.28 -13.54
CA CYS A 24 4.04 -17.04 -12.39
C CYS A 24 3.45 -15.84 -11.66
N GLN A 25 2.49 -16.09 -10.81
CA GLN A 25 2.25 -15.20 -9.69
C GLN A 25 3.48 -15.36 -8.80
N THR A 26 4.50 -14.58 -9.11
CA THR A 26 5.50 -14.27 -8.12
C THR A 26 4.78 -13.45 -7.05
N THR A 27 4.10 -14.14 -6.14
CA THR A 27 3.86 -13.58 -4.83
C THR A 27 5.26 -13.40 -4.25
N THR A 28 5.82 -12.24 -4.53
CA THR A 28 7.01 -11.78 -3.84
C THR A 28 6.57 -11.51 -2.42
N THR A 29 6.47 -12.57 -1.62
CA THR A 29 6.44 -12.44 -0.19
C THR A 29 7.80 -11.86 0.14
N ALA A 30 7.85 -10.53 0.31
CA ALA A 30 9.07 -9.88 0.76
C ALA A 30 9.52 -10.58 2.03
N PRO A 31 10.76 -11.06 2.11
CA PRO A 31 11.25 -11.72 3.31
C PRO A 31 11.04 -10.79 4.49
N SER A 32 10.63 -11.33 5.63
CA SER A 32 10.29 -10.58 6.86
C SER A 32 11.39 -9.61 7.32
N GLY A 33 12.61 -9.75 6.81
CA GLY A 33 13.73 -8.85 7.05
C GLY A 33 13.86 -7.67 6.07
N SER A 34 12.98 -7.56 5.08
CA SER A 34 13.05 -6.51 4.04
C SER A 34 12.07 -5.35 4.25
N MET A 35 11.38 -5.33 5.38
CA MET A 35 10.40 -4.30 5.71
C MET A 35 10.97 -3.31 6.72
N ALA A 36 10.61 -2.05 6.55
CA ALA A 36 10.81 -1.00 7.55
C ALA A 36 9.58 -0.92 8.47
N HIS A 37 9.75 -0.36 9.65
CA HIS A 37 8.66 -0.10 10.57
C HIS A 37 8.30 1.38 10.55
N LEU A 38 7.00 1.67 10.57
CA LEU A 38 6.48 3.03 10.66
C LEU A 38 5.60 3.17 11.89
N THR A 39 5.93 4.12 12.74
CA THR A 39 5.11 4.53 13.88
C THR A 39 4.64 5.96 13.69
N VAL A 40 3.35 6.21 13.80
CA VAL A 40 2.78 7.56 13.80
C VAL A 40 1.97 7.76 15.08
N GLN A 41 2.39 8.73 15.87
CA GLN A 41 1.77 9.08 17.13
C GLN A 41 0.95 10.36 17.00
N ARG A 42 -0.09 10.44 17.78
CA ARG A 42 -0.91 11.64 17.94
C ARG A 42 -0.37 12.46 19.10
N GLY A 43 -0.01 13.72 18.83
CA GLY A 43 0.46 14.64 19.84
C GLY A 43 -0.62 15.07 20.85
N PRO A 44 -0.24 15.70 21.94
CA PRO A 44 -1.15 15.97 23.08
C PRO A 44 -2.17 17.08 22.83
N LYS A 45 -1.96 17.94 21.83
CA LYS A 45 -2.82 19.11 21.57
C LYS A 45 -4.06 18.80 20.69
N PHE A 46 -4.32 17.55 20.39
CA PHE A 46 -5.55 17.16 19.73
C PHE A 46 -6.69 17.08 20.73
N GLY A 47 -7.87 17.58 20.35
CA GLY A 47 -9.06 17.40 21.17
C GLY A 47 -9.46 15.92 21.26
N ALA A 48 -10.03 15.50 22.37
CA ALA A 48 -10.39 14.10 22.63
C ALA A 48 -11.25 13.45 21.52
N LYS A 49 -12.07 14.26 20.85
CA LYS A 49 -12.95 13.81 19.75
C LYS A 49 -12.29 13.84 18.36
N GLN A 50 -11.09 14.35 18.25
CA GLN A 50 -10.41 14.43 16.96
C GLN A 50 -9.72 13.10 16.63
N VAL A 51 -9.95 12.62 15.43
CA VAL A 51 -9.32 11.42 14.89
C VAL A 51 -8.24 11.85 13.89
N LEU A 52 -7.05 11.30 14.06
CA LEU A 52 -5.96 11.47 13.13
C LEU A 52 -6.00 10.36 12.07
N ALA A 53 -6.17 10.72 10.82
CA ALA A 53 -6.04 9.77 9.72
C ALA A 53 -4.58 9.75 9.25
N VAL A 54 -4.00 8.57 9.17
CA VAL A 54 -2.65 8.34 8.65
C VAL A 54 -2.77 7.79 7.24
N MET A 55 -2.02 8.37 6.33
CA MET A 55 -1.97 7.97 4.93
C MET A 55 -0.53 7.67 4.52
N VAL A 56 -0.36 6.62 3.76
CA VAL A 56 0.91 6.24 3.11
C VAL A 56 0.66 6.22 1.61
N ASP A 57 1.47 6.94 0.87
CA ASP A 57 1.37 7.06 -0.60
C ASP A 57 -0.04 7.44 -1.09
N GLY A 58 -0.74 8.27 -0.32
CA GLY A 58 -2.10 8.70 -0.62
C GLY A 58 -3.22 7.76 -0.19
N ALA A 59 -2.89 6.56 0.29
CA ALA A 59 -3.86 5.60 0.81
C ALA A 59 -3.99 5.70 2.33
N ARG A 60 -5.22 5.76 2.84
CA ARG A 60 -5.48 5.76 4.27
C ARG A 60 -5.19 4.38 4.86
N VAL A 61 -4.24 4.30 5.79
CA VAL A 61 -3.83 3.04 6.43
C VAL A 61 -4.37 2.90 7.84
N ALA A 62 -4.65 3.99 8.53
CA ALA A 62 -5.17 3.94 9.90
C ALA A 62 -5.89 5.21 10.33
N SER A 63 -6.63 5.08 11.43
CA SER A 63 -7.23 6.18 12.19
C SER A 63 -6.73 6.07 13.62
N VAL A 64 -6.09 7.11 14.10
CA VAL A 64 -5.48 7.16 15.43
C VAL A 64 -6.33 8.04 16.34
N THR A 65 -6.87 7.46 17.38
CA THR A 65 -7.63 8.14 18.43
C THR A 65 -6.74 8.53 19.60
N GLU A 66 -7.31 9.14 20.63
CA GLU A 66 -6.57 9.53 21.83
C GLU A 66 -5.90 8.35 22.52
N GLY A 67 -4.63 8.51 22.90
CA GLY A 67 -3.83 7.48 23.54
C GLY A 67 -3.37 6.35 22.65
N GLN A 68 -3.64 6.42 21.33
CA GLN A 68 -3.23 5.42 20.36
C GLN A 68 -2.12 5.91 19.44
N ALA A 69 -1.40 4.96 18.85
CA ALA A 69 -0.43 5.17 17.80
C ALA A 69 -0.66 4.17 16.66
N TYR A 70 -0.33 4.57 15.46
CA TYR A 70 -0.25 3.65 14.34
C TYR A 70 1.12 2.98 14.34
N ASN A 71 1.13 1.66 14.23
CA ASN A 71 2.32 0.86 14.04
C ASN A 71 2.09 -0.03 12.81
N GLY A 72 2.88 0.18 11.80
CA GLY A 72 2.78 -0.57 10.54
C GLY A 72 4.14 -0.87 9.94
N THR A 73 4.11 -1.48 8.78
CA THR A 73 5.31 -1.81 8.02
C THR A 73 5.28 -1.11 6.66
N LEU A 74 6.47 -0.79 6.16
CA LEU A 74 6.68 -0.23 4.83
C LEU A 74 7.64 -1.13 4.05
N SER A 75 7.39 -1.28 2.76
CA SER A 75 8.39 -1.85 1.87
C SER A 75 9.61 -0.93 1.78
N ALA A 76 10.78 -1.48 1.45
CA ALA A 76 11.94 -0.65 1.16
C ALA A 76 11.66 0.23 -0.07
N GLY A 77 12.10 1.48 -0.01
CA GLY A 77 11.93 2.47 -1.08
C GLY A 77 11.34 3.78 -0.61
N GLN A 78 10.99 4.64 -1.56
CA GLN A 78 10.43 5.95 -1.27
C GLN A 78 8.95 5.86 -0.91
N HIS A 79 8.58 6.52 0.19
CA HIS A 79 7.19 6.64 0.64
C HIS A 79 6.86 8.06 1.05
N VAL A 80 5.61 8.44 0.86
CA VAL A 80 5.07 9.72 1.30
C VAL A 80 4.10 9.46 2.45
N ILE A 81 4.46 9.91 3.62
CA ILE A 81 3.62 9.83 4.83
C ILE A 81 2.87 11.15 4.96
N SER A 82 1.57 11.08 5.11
CA SER A 82 0.73 12.25 5.35
C SER A 82 -0.30 11.97 6.42
N VAL A 83 -0.77 13.01 7.07
CA VAL A 83 -1.78 12.92 8.11
C VAL A 83 -2.86 13.97 7.90
N SER A 84 -4.07 13.66 8.32
CA SER A 84 -5.18 14.61 8.37
C SER A 84 -5.94 14.46 9.70
N SER A 85 -6.58 15.53 10.14
CA SER A 85 -7.43 15.52 11.32
C SER A 85 -8.90 15.61 10.92
N SER A 86 -9.76 14.94 11.66
CA SER A 86 -11.22 15.02 11.48
C SER A 86 -11.84 16.37 11.88
N GLY A 87 -11.04 17.28 12.41
CA GLY A 87 -11.48 18.63 12.76
C GLY A 87 -11.64 19.55 11.53
N PRO A 88 -12.11 20.79 11.72
CA PRO A 88 -12.34 21.77 10.65
C PRO A 88 -11.01 22.37 10.16
N TYR A 89 -10.08 21.53 9.81
CA TYR A 89 -8.78 21.93 9.28
C TYR A 89 -8.89 22.31 7.80
N ARG A 90 -8.51 23.51 7.47
CA ARG A 90 -8.54 24.08 6.10
C ARG A 90 -7.14 24.35 5.52
N GLY A 91 -6.12 23.81 6.14
CA GLY A 91 -4.73 23.99 5.68
C GLY A 91 -4.24 22.88 4.75
N THR A 92 -3.03 23.06 4.27
CA THR A 92 -2.33 22.01 3.52
C THR A 92 -2.01 20.85 4.46
N LEU A 93 -2.35 19.63 4.06
CA LEU A 93 -2.03 18.43 4.82
C LEU A 93 -0.51 18.26 4.91
N PRO A 94 0.03 18.03 6.10
CA PRO A 94 1.47 17.79 6.26
C PRO A 94 1.86 16.50 5.57
N LYS A 95 2.95 16.54 4.82
CA LYS A 95 3.52 15.41 4.11
C LYS A 95 5.00 15.28 4.46
N LYS A 96 5.46 14.05 4.62
CA LYS A 96 6.86 13.72 4.82
C LYS A 96 7.26 12.65 3.84
N THR A 97 8.23 12.94 3.01
CA THR A 97 8.82 11.92 2.11
C THR A 97 10.00 11.28 2.83
N ILE A 98 10.01 9.96 2.87
CA ILE A 98 11.08 9.17 3.44
C ILE A 98 11.59 8.14 2.43
N MET A 99 12.85 7.77 2.55
CA MET A 99 13.41 6.59 1.92
C MET A 99 13.45 5.50 2.96
N ALA A 100 12.53 4.55 2.88
CA ALA A 100 12.43 3.45 3.83
C ALA A 100 13.50 2.40 3.54
N GLU A 101 14.25 2.06 4.55
CA GLU A 101 15.28 1.02 4.51
C GLU A 101 14.84 -0.18 5.36
N ALA A 102 15.06 -1.37 4.85
CA ALA A 102 14.72 -2.60 5.55
C ALA A 102 15.37 -2.67 6.93
N GLY A 103 14.61 -3.06 7.94
CA GLY A 103 15.07 -3.16 9.32
C GLY A 103 15.10 -1.84 10.10
N HIS A 104 14.81 -0.71 9.44
CA HIS A 104 14.78 0.59 10.10
C HIS A 104 13.38 0.91 10.63
N THR A 105 13.34 1.72 11.67
CA THR A 105 12.09 2.23 12.27
C THR A 105 12.01 3.73 12.10
N TYR A 106 10.90 4.18 11.54
CA TYR A 106 10.58 5.59 11.33
C TYR A 106 9.44 5.98 12.26
N SER A 107 9.67 7.00 13.10
CA SER A 107 8.68 7.47 14.06
C SER A 107 8.36 8.92 13.81
N PHE A 108 7.07 9.21 13.71
CA PHE A 108 6.58 10.57 13.51
C PHE A 108 5.52 10.90 14.55
N THR A 109 5.45 12.17 14.91
CA THR A 109 4.43 12.71 15.80
C THR A 109 3.63 13.76 15.05
N ALA A 110 2.35 13.56 14.88
CA ALA A 110 1.45 14.59 14.39
C ALA A 110 1.12 15.55 15.54
N ALA A 111 1.34 16.82 15.32
CA ALA A 111 1.12 17.85 16.34
C ALA A 111 0.51 19.11 15.74
N TRP A 112 -0.15 19.90 16.57
CA TRP A 112 -0.62 21.22 16.22
C TRP A 112 0.43 22.28 16.60
N GLN A 113 0.88 23.02 15.60
CA GLN A 113 1.67 24.24 15.79
C GLN A 113 0.79 25.45 15.46
N GLY A 114 0.23 26.07 16.50
CA GLY A 114 -0.79 27.08 16.31
C GLY A 114 -2.05 26.51 15.63
N LYS A 115 -2.35 26.97 14.43
CA LYS A 115 -3.48 26.50 13.61
C LYS A 115 -3.07 25.51 12.51
N GLN A 116 -1.81 25.13 12.46
CA GLN A 116 -1.27 24.24 11.44
C GLN A 116 -0.98 22.86 12.01
N LEU A 117 -1.44 21.84 11.29
CA LEU A 117 -1.06 20.46 11.57
C LEU A 117 0.32 20.20 10.98
N VAL A 118 1.22 19.61 11.75
CA VAL A 118 2.58 19.27 11.34
C VAL A 118 2.90 17.84 11.66
N LEU A 119 3.83 17.26 10.93
CA LEU A 119 4.37 15.93 11.15
C LEU A 119 5.87 16.07 11.51
N LEU A 120 6.19 15.78 12.76
CA LEU A 120 7.53 15.92 13.35
C LEU A 120 8.25 14.57 13.35
#